data_7a2217950d07faef0e99e24fd62520e2
#
_entry.id   7a2217950d07faef0e99e24fd62520e2
#
_cell.length_a   1.000
_cell.length_b   1.000
_cell.length_c   1.000
_cell.angle_alpha   90.00
_cell.angle_beta   90.00
_cell.angle_gamma   90.00
#
_symmetry.space_group_name_H-M   'P 1'
#
loop_
_entity.id
_entity.type
_entity.pdbx_description
1 polymer ?
#
loop_
_entity_poly.entity_id
_entity_poly.type
_entity_poly.pdbx_seq_one_letter_code
_entity_poly.pdbx_strand_id
1 'polypeptide(L)'
;IRDVNFLLAIGFQAWCRGFTPRDIVGHWLPRATNVPVTIGGVVIEPGDYMVGDRDGLIRVPKDPAAEIAAQAETAMATESLVRKAILAGTDPQQAYLKYGKF
;
A
#
# COMPACT_ATOMS: atom_id res chain seq x y z
N ILE A 1 -11.28 13.81 -2.70
CA ILE A 1 -10.73 14.45 -3.92
C ILE A 1 -11.85 14.81 -4.88
N ARG A 2 -11.56 15.69 -5.86
CA ARG A 2 -12.42 16.08 -7.00
C ARG A 2 -11.71 15.75 -8.33
N ASP A 3 -12.42 15.94 -9.42
CA ASP A 3 -11.90 15.78 -10.78
C ASP A 3 -11.40 14.35 -11.10
N VAL A 4 -12.07 13.35 -10.54
CA VAL A 4 -11.66 11.93 -10.60
C VAL A 4 -11.48 11.44 -12.04
N ASN A 5 -12.41 11.78 -12.93
CA ASN A 5 -12.31 11.36 -14.33
C ASN A 5 -11.05 11.92 -15.02
N PHE A 6 -10.66 13.15 -14.68
CA PHE A 6 -9.44 13.74 -15.19
C PHE A 6 -8.20 13.07 -14.62
N LEU A 7 -8.16 12.81 -13.29
CA LEU A 7 -7.07 12.09 -12.65
C LEU A 7 -6.86 10.70 -13.26
N LEU A 8 -7.94 9.97 -13.49
CA LEU A 8 -7.88 8.66 -14.14
C LEU A 8 -7.38 8.75 -15.58
N ALA A 9 -7.83 9.75 -16.34
CA ALA A 9 -7.44 9.95 -17.74
C ALA A 9 -5.93 10.23 -17.91
N ILE A 10 -5.32 10.94 -16.95
CA ILE A 10 -3.89 11.24 -16.97
C ILE A 10 -3.03 10.19 -16.22
N GLY A 11 -3.64 9.11 -15.69
CA GLY A 11 -2.94 8.07 -14.92
C GLY A 11 -2.40 8.55 -13.57
N PHE A 12 -2.96 9.61 -13.00
CA PHE A 12 -2.53 10.12 -11.70
C PHE A 12 -3.05 9.24 -10.57
N GLN A 13 -2.14 8.67 -9.81
CA GLN A 13 -2.50 7.85 -8.66
C GLN A 13 -2.89 8.72 -7.47
N ALA A 14 -4.07 8.47 -6.90
CA ALA A 14 -4.56 9.17 -5.73
C ALA A 14 -5.33 8.22 -4.80
N TRP A 15 -4.86 8.09 -3.57
CA TRP A 15 -5.58 7.40 -2.51
C TRP A 15 -6.31 8.44 -1.66
N CYS A 16 -7.59 8.22 -1.43
CA CYS A 16 -8.42 9.20 -0.73
C CYS A 16 -9.53 8.54 0.08
N ARG A 17 -10.06 9.26 1.06
CA ARG A 17 -11.20 8.82 1.88
C ARG A 17 -12.56 8.99 1.19
N GLY A 18 -12.62 9.72 0.09
CA GLY A 18 -13.87 9.97 -0.61
C GLY A 18 -13.75 11.04 -1.70
N PHE A 19 -14.86 11.24 -2.38
CA PHE A 19 -14.99 12.19 -3.48
C PHE A 19 -15.91 13.33 -3.10
N THR A 20 -15.66 14.53 -3.64
CA THR A 20 -16.48 15.72 -3.39
C THR A 20 -16.40 16.67 -4.58
N PRO A 21 -17.51 17.32 -4.98
CA PRO A 21 -17.48 18.37 -5.98
C PRO A 21 -17.06 19.74 -5.42
N ARG A 22 -16.80 19.83 -4.10
CA ARG A 22 -16.47 21.12 -3.45
C ARG A 22 -15.20 21.72 -4.05
N ASP A 23 -15.25 23.03 -4.30
CA ASP A 23 -14.06 23.79 -4.69
C ASP A 23 -13.09 23.94 -3.50
N ILE A 24 -11.81 24.10 -3.82
CA ILE A 24 -10.75 24.39 -2.85
C ILE A 24 -10.64 25.89 -2.56
N VAL A 25 -11.11 26.75 -3.46
CA VAL A 25 -11.01 28.22 -3.32
C VAL A 25 -11.72 28.68 -2.06
N GLY A 26 -11.01 29.42 -1.21
CA GLY A 26 -11.49 29.90 0.08
C GLY A 26 -11.60 28.85 1.18
N HIS A 27 -11.29 27.59 0.92
CA HIS A 27 -11.37 26.49 1.89
C HIS A 27 -10.03 25.86 2.23
N TRP A 28 -9.06 25.97 1.32
CA TRP A 28 -7.80 25.25 1.44
C TRP A 28 -6.65 26.03 0.81
N LEU A 29 -5.51 26.04 1.50
CA LEU A 29 -4.27 26.65 1.02
C LEU A 29 -3.10 25.73 1.32
N PRO A 30 -2.20 25.44 0.34
CA PRO A 30 -0.98 24.72 0.59
C PRO A 30 -0.06 25.56 1.49
N ARG A 31 0.49 24.95 2.55
CA ARG A 31 1.39 25.66 3.49
C ARG A 31 2.86 25.30 3.29
N ALA A 32 3.13 24.03 2.99
CA ALA A 32 4.48 23.52 2.88
C ALA A 32 4.52 22.28 1.98
N THR A 33 5.69 21.99 1.45
CA THR A 33 6.00 20.76 0.73
C THR A 33 7.21 20.10 1.37
N ASN A 34 7.36 18.79 1.20
CA ASN A 34 8.50 18.02 1.69
C ASN A 34 8.66 18.11 3.23
N VAL A 35 7.57 18.07 3.94
CA VAL A 35 7.50 18.10 5.42
C VAL A 35 6.77 16.84 5.91
N PRO A 36 7.01 16.41 7.18
CA PRO A 36 6.25 15.32 7.77
C PRO A 36 4.75 15.63 7.78
N VAL A 37 3.93 14.64 7.44
CA VAL A 37 2.47 14.72 7.50
C VAL A 37 1.88 13.55 8.26
N THR A 38 0.73 13.73 8.89
CA THR A 38 0.01 12.64 9.54
C THR A 38 -1.28 12.35 8.78
N ILE A 39 -1.41 11.13 8.26
CA ILE A 39 -2.60 10.68 7.53
C ILE A 39 -3.09 9.38 8.15
N GLY A 40 -4.37 9.35 8.58
CA GLY A 40 -4.95 8.16 9.20
C GLY A 40 -4.25 7.71 10.51
N GLY A 41 -3.63 8.64 11.23
CA GLY A 41 -2.84 8.34 12.44
C GLY A 41 -1.41 7.87 12.18
N VAL A 42 -1.00 7.74 10.92
CA VAL A 42 0.35 7.36 10.52
C VAL A 42 1.15 8.60 10.16
N VAL A 43 2.32 8.78 10.77
CA VAL A 43 3.28 9.83 10.40
C VAL A 43 4.04 9.37 9.17
N ILE A 44 4.04 10.19 8.14
CA ILE A 44 4.75 9.97 6.87
C ILE A 44 5.83 11.04 6.77
N GLU A 45 7.06 10.62 6.60
CA GLU A 45 8.21 11.52 6.50
C GLU A 45 8.69 11.68 5.05
N PRO A 46 9.33 12.80 4.72
CA PRO A 46 9.95 12.97 3.41
C PRO A 46 10.96 11.86 3.10
N GLY A 47 10.76 11.21 1.95
CA GLY A 47 11.58 10.09 1.52
C GLY A 47 11.03 8.71 1.84
N ASP A 48 9.97 8.61 2.62
CA ASP A 48 9.25 7.34 2.81
C ASP A 48 8.64 6.84 1.50
N TYR A 49 8.57 5.52 1.36
CA TYR A 49 7.88 4.90 0.25
C TYR A 49 6.41 4.65 0.62
N MET A 50 5.53 4.88 -0.32
CA MET A 50 4.12 4.56 -0.19
C MET A 50 3.77 3.44 -1.17
N VAL A 51 3.29 2.33 -0.65
CA VAL A 51 2.86 1.18 -1.45
C VAL A 51 1.36 1.00 -1.28
N GLY A 52 0.65 0.96 -2.37
CA GLY A 52 -0.81 0.88 -2.32
C GLY A 52 -1.40 0.04 -3.44
N ASP A 53 -2.51 -0.62 -3.10
CA ASP A 53 -3.33 -1.39 -4.01
C ASP A 53 -4.83 -1.15 -3.72
N ARG A 54 -5.70 -2.11 -4.09
CA ARG A 54 -7.15 -2.00 -3.82
C ARG A 54 -7.51 -2.17 -2.35
N ASP A 55 -6.68 -2.85 -1.57
CA ASP A 55 -6.94 -3.12 -0.15
C ASP A 55 -6.53 -1.93 0.72
N GLY A 56 -5.57 -1.12 0.26
CA GLY A 56 -5.17 0.06 1.00
C GLY A 56 -3.80 0.61 0.64
N LEU A 57 -3.28 1.41 1.56
CA LEU A 57 -2.02 2.11 1.43
C LEU A 57 -1.17 1.88 2.67
N ILE A 58 0.06 1.46 2.49
CA ILE A 58 1.04 1.31 3.57
C ILE A 58 2.21 2.27 3.40
N ARG A 59 2.76 2.68 4.52
CA ARG A 59 4.02 3.42 4.59
C ARG A 59 5.18 2.43 4.78
N VAL A 60 6.22 2.56 3.99
CA VAL A 60 7.51 1.88 4.18
C VAL A 60 8.57 2.93 4.50
N PRO A 61 9.13 2.96 5.71
CA PRO A 61 10.16 3.91 6.07
C PRO A 61 11.37 3.80 5.15
N LYS A 62 12.01 4.94 4.86
CA LYS A 62 13.11 5.03 3.90
C LYS A 62 14.27 4.11 4.24
N ASP A 63 14.75 4.16 5.48
CA ASP A 63 16.01 3.49 5.88
C ASP A 63 15.93 1.96 5.81
N PRO A 64 14.89 1.28 6.37
CA PRO A 64 14.77 -0.18 6.27
C PRO A 64 14.10 -0.66 4.98
N ALA A 65 13.84 0.19 3.99
CA ALA A 65 13.03 -0.17 2.83
C ALA A 65 13.61 -1.36 2.03
N ALA A 66 14.93 -1.41 1.85
CA ALA A 66 15.58 -2.51 1.14
C ALA A 66 15.45 -3.84 1.91
N GLU A 67 15.60 -3.81 3.22
CA GLU A 67 15.42 -4.99 4.07
C GLU A 67 13.96 -5.46 4.07
N ILE A 68 13.01 -4.54 4.18
CA ILE A 68 11.58 -4.83 4.11
C ILE A 68 11.22 -5.46 2.76
N ALA A 69 11.77 -4.95 1.65
CA ALA A 69 11.55 -5.52 0.33
C ALA A 69 12.06 -6.96 0.23
N ALA A 70 13.27 -7.23 0.70
CA ALA A 70 13.84 -8.58 0.71
C ALA A 70 13.03 -9.57 1.57
N GLN A 71 12.55 -9.11 2.73
CA GLN A 71 11.66 -9.91 3.58
C GLN A 71 10.31 -10.18 2.90
N ALA A 72 9.74 -9.18 2.22
CA ALA A 72 8.49 -9.32 1.48
C ALA A 72 8.63 -10.32 0.32
N GLU A 73 9.71 -10.26 -0.45
CA GLU A 73 9.98 -11.25 -1.52
C GLU A 73 10.06 -12.68 -0.97
N THR A 74 10.73 -12.87 0.17
CA THR A 74 10.82 -14.18 0.84
C THR A 74 9.43 -14.65 1.29
N ALA A 75 8.62 -13.77 1.87
CA ALA A 75 7.26 -14.09 2.30
C ALA A 75 6.38 -14.50 1.10
N MET A 76 6.41 -13.73 0.01
CA MET A 76 5.67 -14.03 -1.22
C MET A 76 6.07 -15.39 -1.84
N ALA A 77 7.36 -15.71 -1.82
CA ALA A 77 7.84 -17.01 -2.30
C ALA A 77 7.28 -18.17 -1.44
N THR A 78 7.22 -17.99 -0.12
CA THR A 78 6.68 -18.98 0.82
C THR A 78 5.17 -19.17 0.63
N GLU A 79 4.41 -18.10 0.53
CA GLU A 79 2.97 -18.15 0.24
C GLU A 79 2.66 -18.85 -1.08
N SER A 80 3.49 -18.62 -2.10
CA SER A 80 3.38 -19.33 -3.38
C SER A 80 3.55 -20.85 -3.25
N LEU A 81 4.40 -21.32 -2.35
CA LEU A 81 4.58 -22.76 -2.09
C LEU A 81 3.36 -23.38 -1.41
N VAL A 82 2.80 -22.71 -0.41
CA VAL A 82 1.55 -23.16 0.24
C VAL A 82 0.42 -23.27 -0.77
N ARG A 83 0.21 -22.23 -1.56
CA ARG A 83 -0.82 -22.19 -2.59
C ARG A 83 -0.65 -23.32 -3.61
N LYS A 84 0.56 -23.54 -4.10
CA LYS A 84 0.87 -24.65 -5.03
C LYS A 84 0.57 -26.02 -4.42
N ALA A 85 0.93 -26.23 -3.15
CA ALA A 85 0.67 -27.50 -2.45
C ALA A 85 -0.85 -27.76 -2.31
N ILE A 86 -1.62 -26.73 -1.94
CA ILE A 86 -3.08 -26.85 -1.83
C ILE A 86 -3.72 -27.15 -3.18
N LEU A 87 -3.32 -26.45 -4.22
CA LEU A 87 -3.81 -26.69 -5.59
C LEU A 87 -3.44 -28.09 -6.12
N ALA A 88 -2.35 -28.67 -5.62
CA ALA A 88 -1.94 -30.05 -5.90
C ALA A 88 -2.68 -31.11 -5.03
N GLY A 89 -3.64 -30.69 -4.18
CA GLY A 89 -4.45 -31.59 -3.36
C GLY A 89 -3.93 -31.84 -1.95
N THR A 90 -2.89 -31.12 -1.52
CA THR A 90 -2.44 -31.18 -0.12
C THR A 90 -3.47 -30.53 0.80
N ASP A 91 -3.75 -31.16 1.94
CA ASP A 91 -4.61 -30.56 2.96
C ASP A 91 -4.08 -29.18 3.38
N PRO A 92 -4.93 -28.14 3.47
CA PRO A 92 -4.50 -26.80 3.79
C PRO A 92 -3.74 -26.69 5.12
N GLN A 93 -4.16 -27.44 6.15
CA GLN A 93 -3.50 -27.43 7.45
C GLN A 93 -2.09 -28.04 7.35
N GLN A 94 -1.95 -29.12 6.59
CA GLN A 94 -0.63 -29.75 6.38
C GLN A 94 0.28 -28.87 5.52
N ALA A 95 -0.26 -28.20 4.50
CA ALA A 95 0.49 -27.22 3.72
C ALA A 95 0.99 -26.08 4.59
N TYR A 96 0.13 -25.53 5.46
CA TYR A 96 0.52 -24.50 6.42
C TYR A 96 1.60 -24.97 7.39
N LEU A 97 1.46 -26.16 8.00
CA LEU A 97 2.45 -26.71 8.94
C LEU A 97 3.81 -26.95 8.28
N LYS A 98 3.81 -27.28 6.99
CA LYS A 98 5.04 -27.53 6.22
C LYS A 98 5.76 -26.25 5.78
N TYR A 99 5.03 -25.23 5.36
CA TYR A 99 5.58 -24.03 4.73
C TYR A 99 5.44 -22.76 5.58
N GLY A 100 4.60 -22.78 6.62
CA GLY A 100 4.57 -21.77 7.68
C GLY A 100 3.73 -20.50 7.41
N LYS A 101 3.17 -20.32 6.21
CA LYS A 101 2.29 -19.18 5.86
C LYS A 101 1.34 -19.50 4.71
N PHE A 102 0.18 -18.84 4.74
CA PHE A 102 -0.73 -18.74 3.59
C PHE A 102 -0.35 -17.57 2.72
#